data_080cc67dc50a1c5c7165247e46acd786
#
_entry.id   080cc67dc50a1c5c7165247e46acd786
#
_cell.length_a   1.000
_cell.length_b   1.000
_cell.length_c   1.000
_cell.angle_alpha   90.00
_cell.angle_beta   90.00
_cell.angle_gamma   90.00
#
_symmetry.space_group_name_H-M   'P 1'
#
loop_
_entity.id
_entity.type
_entity.pdbx_description
1 polymer ?
#
loop_
_entity_poly.entity_id
_entity_poly.type
_entity_poly.pdbx_seq_one_letter_code
_entity_poly.pdbx_strand_id
1 'polypeptide(L)'
;MHQNLANATFQVIAGKSRGSGFSFMRENLVVTNLHVVATCCDLQTECQINDVILQTEANESIDAKILHVDGSNDFAIMQLQSPLPGGRTVLQPSAGFAPSRGRKVIFAGYPHGIPLLLTSEAIISAPMEHGRFTLDGMVNGGNSGGPIIDRDSGELVGIVTQRRYIMGDQADAFSQEIAQLRQYLSSASLHGSVEIMGVNFGQMADMFGRSLQIVSDMMSLNANSGIGIGFSIQPIVDVITSFPTK
;
A
#
# COMPACT_ATOMS: atom_id res chain seq x y z
N MET A 1 -5.29 22.73 -0.51
CA MET A 1 -4.37 21.65 -0.97
C MET A 1 -4.68 20.33 -0.28
N HIS A 2 -4.54 20.20 1.05
CA HIS A 2 -4.87 18.97 1.79
C HIS A 2 -6.27 18.42 1.49
N GLN A 3 -7.29 19.29 1.45
CA GLN A 3 -8.67 18.88 1.16
C GLN A 3 -8.82 18.35 -0.28
N ASN A 4 -8.15 18.97 -1.26
CA ASN A 4 -8.18 18.48 -2.65
C ASN A 4 -7.51 17.10 -2.76
N LEU A 5 -6.39 16.91 -2.04
CA LEU A 5 -5.70 15.62 -1.98
C LEU A 5 -6.59 14.55 -1.30
N ALA A 6 -7.24 14.89 -0.19
CA ALA A 6 -8.20 14.02 0.47
C ALA A 6 -9.37 13.66 -0.46
N ASN A 7 -9.94 14.65 -1.15
CA ASN A 7 -11.03 14.44 -2.10
C ASN A 7 -10.63 13.59 -3.33
N ALA A 8 -9.34 13.45 -3.62
CA ALA A 8 -8.85 12.57 -4.68
C ALA A 8 -8.60 11.14 -4.20
N THR A 9 -8.43 10.93 -2.90
CA THR A 9 -7.93 9.68 -2.32
C THR A 9 -9.07 8.73 -1.93
N PHE A 10 -8.88 7.43 -2.17
CA PHE A 10 -9.77 6.34 -1.79
C PHE A 10 -9.05 5.34 -0.88
N GLN A 11 -9.79 4.67 -0.03
CA GLN A 11 -9.36 3.39 0.50
C GLN A 11 -9.59 2.31 -0.57
N VAL A 12 -8.56 1.53 -0.87
CA VAL A 12 -8.63 0.39 -1.78
C VAL A 12 -8.82 -0.88 -0.97
N ILE A 13 -9.87 -1.62 -1.28
CA ILE A 13 -10.25 -2.87 -0.61
C ILE A 13 -10.19 -3.99 -1.65
N ALA A 14 -9.21 -4.88 -1.50
CA ALA A 14 -8.95 -5.99 -2.42
C ALA A 14 -8.87 -7.31 -1.63
N GLY A 15 -10.00 -7.99 -1.47
CA GLY A 15 -10.10 -9.16 -0.59
C GLY A 15 -9.74 -8.81 0.86
N LYS A 16 -8.66 -9.38 1.38
CA LYS A 16 -8.13 -9.08 2.72
C LYS A 16 -7.12 -7.91 2.73
N SER A 17 -6.63 -7.50 1.57
CA SER A 17 -5.69 -6.41 1.43
C SER A 17 -6.40 -5.06 1.56
N ARG A 18 -5.71 -4.10 2.15
CA ARG A 18 -6.15 -2.71 2.31
C ARG A 18 -5.00 -1.78 1.99
N GLY A 19 -5.29 -0.75 1.21
CA GLY A 19 -4.33 0.28 0.86
C GLY A 19 -5.03 1.57 0.47
N SER A 20 -4.35 2.42 -0.24
CA SER A 20 -4.85 3.70 -0.75
C SER A 20 -4.79 3.72 -2.27
N GLY A 21 -5.58 4.60 -2.87
CA GLY A 21 -5.57 4.89 -4.30
C GLY A 21 -6.10 6.29 -4.55
N PHE A 22 -5.99 6.79 -5.76
CA PHE A 22 -6.42 8.16 -6.07
C PHE A 22 -6.87 8.32 -7.52
N SER A 23 -7.83 9.25 -7.73
CA SER A 23 -8.28 9.65 -9.07
C SER A 23 -7.18 10.39 -9.80
N PHE A 24 -6.88 9.98 -11.04
CA PHE A 24 -5.74 10.52 -11.78
C PHE A 24 -6.01 10.70 -13.26
N MET A 25 -5.66 11.88 -13.77
CA MET A 25 -5.75 12.34 -15.18
C MET A 25 -7.15 12.31 -15.77
N ARG A 26 -7.95 11.30 -15.51
CA ARG A 26 -9.33 11.12 -16.03
C ARG A 26 -10.27 10.76 -14.88
N GLU A 27 -11.51 11.22 -14.94
CA GLU A 27 -12.53 11.01 -13.88
C GLU A 27 -12.81 9.53 -13.60
N ASN A 28 -12.63 8.68 -14.58
CA ASN A 28 -12.93 7.25 -14.48
C ASN A 28 -11.69 6.40 -14.16
N LEU A 29 -10.51 6.98 -13.94
CA LEU A 29 -9.29 6.24 -13.63
C LEU A 29 -8.83 6.47 -12.20
N VAL A 30 -8.43 5.37 -11.55
CA VAL A 30 -7.84 5.35 -10.22
C VAL A 30 -6.55 4.56 -10.27
N VAL A 31 -5.53 5.08 -9.58
CA VAL A 31 -4.21 4.47 -9.45
C VAL A 31 -3.99 3.98 -8.02
N THR A 32 -3.34 2.83 -7.89
CA THR A 32 -2.88 2.26 -6.61
C THR A 32 -1.57 1.49 -6.83
N ASN A 33 -0.97 0.93 -5.79
CA ASN A 33 0.12 -0.04 -5.97
C ASN A 33 -0.40 -1.42 -6.39
N LEU A 34 0.40 -2.14 -7.17
CA LEU A 34 0.09 -3.51 -7.58
C LEU A 34 -0.04 -4.44 -6.37
N HIS A 35 0.88 -4.36 -5.40
CA HIS A 35 0.83 -5.23 -4.21
C HIS A 35 -0.46 -5.05 -3.37
N VAL A 36 -1.15 -3.92 -3.48
CA VAL A 36 -2.45 -3.68 -2.81
C VAL A 36 -3.55 -4.54 -3.44
N VAL A 37 -3.54 -4.70 -4.76
CA VAL A 37 -4.57 -5.42 -5.54
C VAL A 37 -4.11 -6.79 -6.05
N ALA A 38 -2.89 -7.22 -5.75
CA ALA A 38 -2.29 -8.45 -6.27
C ALA A 38 -3.13 -9.71 -5.99
N THR A 39 -3.85 -9.77 -4.86
CA THR A 39 -4.75 -10.88 -4.54
C THR A 39 -6.03 -10.92 -5.39
N CYS A 40 -6.32 -9.86 -6.14
CA CYS A 40 -7.46 -9.73 -7.02
C CYS A 40 -7.09 -9.81 -8.51
N CYS A 41 -5.83 -10.05 -8.83
CA CYS A 41 -5.30 -10.12 -10.18
C CYS A 41 -4.48 -11.41 -10.37
N ASP A 42 -4.73 -12.11 -11.47
CA ASP A 42 -3.81 -13.14 -11.95
C ASP A 42 -2.66 -12.44 -12.69
N LEU A 43 -1.48 -12.46 -12.08
CA LEU A 43 -0.30 -11.77 -12.62
C LEU A 43 0.27 -12.40 -13.90
N GLN A 44 -0.14 -13.61 -14.26
CA GLN A 44 0.29 -14.25 -15.51
C GLN A 44 -0.59 -13.84 -16.69
N THR A 45 -1.89 -13.71 -16.45
CA THR A 45 -2.87 -13.35 -17.48
C THR A 45 -3.29 -11.89 -17.44
N GLU A 46 -2.83 -11.14 -16.43
CA GLU A 46 -3.24 -9.77 -16.10
C GLU A 46 -4.76 -9.61 -15.95
N CYS A 47 -5.46 -10.71 -15.69
CA CYS A 47 -6.91 -10.73 -15.54
C CYS A 47 -7.32 -10.54 -14.08
N GLN A 48 -8.36 -9.72 -13.86
CA GLN A 48 -8.98 -9.60 -12.55
C GLN A 48 -9.74 -10.89 -12.21
N ILE A 49 -9.48 -11.45 -11.02
CA ILE A 49 -10.10 -12.67 -10.52
C ILE A 49 -11.06 -12.43 -9.35
N ASN A 50 -10.95 -11.28 -8.67
CA ASN A 50 -11.82 -10.89 -7.57
C ASN A 50 -12.14 -9.39 -7.65
N ASP A 51 -13.21 -8.99 -6.95
CA ASP A 51 -13.67 -7.61 -6.91
C ASP A 51 -12.68 -6.70 -6.17
N VAL A 52 -12.56 -5.48 -6.66
CA VAL A 52 -11.85 -4.38 -6.00
C VAL A 52 -12.86 -3.28 -5.71
N ILE A 53 -12.94 -2.89 -4.45
CA ILE A 53 -13.85 -1.83 -3.98
C ILE A 53 -13.03 -0.62 -3.58
N LEU A 54 -13.44 0.54 -4.04
CA LEU A 54 -12.92 1.84 -3.62
C LEU A 54 -13.89 2.47 -2.65
N GLN A 55 -13.41 2.89 -1.50
CA GLN A 55 -14.25 3.55 -0.49
C GLN A 55 -13.80 4.99 -0.30
N THR A 56 -14.75 5.93 -0.33
CA THR A 56 -14.50 7.34 -0.03
C THR A 56 -14.47 7.58 1.48
N GLU A 57 -14.00 8.77 1.91
CA GLU A 57 -14.06 9.19 3.31
C GLU A 57 -15.50 9.28 3.84
N ALA A 58 -16.48 9.51 2.97
CA ALA A 58 -17.91 9.49 3.29
C ALA A 58 -18.52 8.07 3.32
N ASN A 59 -17.68 7.01 3.23
CA ASN A 59 -18.10 5.61 3.17
C ASN A 59 -18.92 5.23 1.93
N GLU A 60 -18.85 6.00 0.84
CA GLU A 60 -19.41 5.60 -0.44
C GLU A 60 -18.50 4.55 -1.07
N SER A 61 -19.09 3.45 -1.55
CA SER A 61 -18.37 2.34 -2.18
C SER A 61 -18.55 2.37 -3.69
N ILE A 62 -17.47 2.16 -4.44
CA ILE A 62 -17.42 2.16 -5.89
C ILE A 62 -16.66 0.92 -6.34
N ASP A 63 -17.24 0.12 -7.21
CA ASP A 63 -16.56 -1.01 -7.82
C ASP A 63 -15.54 -0.53 -8.86
N ALA A 64 -14.41 -1.17 -8.90
CA ALA A 64 -13.33 -0.86 -9.84
C ALA A 64 -12.84 -2.11 -10.57
N LYS A 65 -12.51 -1.94 -11.84
CA LYS A 65 -11.93 -2.97 -12.70
C LYS A 65 -10.46 -2.65 -12.96
N ILE A 66 -9.58 -3.63 -12.74
CA ILE A 66 -8.17 -3.51 -13.08
C ILE A 66 -8.03 -3.48 -14.61
N LEU A 67 -7.40 -2.42 -15.13
CA LEU A 67 -7.11 -2.24 -16.56
C LEU A 67 -5.69 -2.58 -16.93
N HIS A 68 -4.73 -2.29 -16.02
CA HIS A 68 -3.32 -2.48 -16.26
C HIS A 68 -2.59 -2.68 -14.94
N VAL A 69 -1.55 -3.51 -14.98
CA VAL A 69 -0.62 -3.74 -13.88
C VAL A 69 0.82 -3.66 -14.36
N ASP A 70 1.69 -3.07 -13.54
CA ASP A 70 3.13 -3.02 -13.79
C ASP A 70 3.88 -3.58 -12.58
N GLY A 71 4.43 -4.79 -12.74
CA GLY A 71 5.19 -5.46 -11.69
C GLY A 71 6.56 -4.82 -11.42
N SER A 72 7.15 -4.15 -12.42
CA SER A 72 8.47 -3.53 -12.30
C SER A 72 8.42 -2.24 -11.48
N ASN A 73 7.32 -1.49 -11.60
CA ASN A 73 7.11 -0.21 -10.95
C ASN A 73 6.06 -0.27 -9.84
N ASP A 74 5.53 -1.47 -9.53
CA ASP A 74 4.57 -1.72 -8.46
C ASP A 74 3.34 -0.79 -8.51
N PHE A 75 2.69 -0.67 -9.68
CA PHE A 75 1.44 0.07 -9.79
C PHE A 75 0.36 -0.69 -10.54
N ALA A 76 -0.88 -0.33 -10.27
CA ALA A 76 -2.07 -0.78 -10.99
C ALA A 76 -2.96 0.41 -11.34
N ILE A 77 -3.54 0.37 -12.54
CA ILE A 77 -4.52 1.34 -13.02
C ILE A 77 -5.86 0.63 -13.07
N MET A 78 -6.87 1.26 -12.46
CA MET A 78 -8.23 0.74 -12.37
C MET A 78 -9.21 1.70 -13.01
N GLN A 79 -10.30 1.16 -13.54
CA GLN A 79 -11.44 1.90 -14.07
C GLN A 79 -12.60 1.82 -13.11
N LEU A 80 -13.20 2.95 -12.78
CA LEU A 80 -14.45 3.01 -12.04
C LEU A 80 -15.58 2.40 -12.85
N GLN A 81 -16.43 1.62 -12.20
CA GLN A 81 -17.62 1.02 -12.83
C GLN A 81 -18.87 1.91 -12.70
N SER A 82 -18.78 3.01 -11.97
CA SER A 82 -19.78 4.06 -11.84
C SER A 82 -19.12 5.43 -11.91
N PRO A 83 -19.88 6.51 -12.18
CA PRO A 83 -19.34 7.86 -12.22
C PRO A 83 -18.67 8.24 -10.91
N LEU A 84 -17.63 9.08 -11.00
CA LEU A 84 -16.96 9.64 -9.84
C LEU A 84 -17.98 10.45 -9.02
N PRO A 85 -18.11 10.22 -7.70
CA PRO A 85 -19.03 10.98 -6.85
C PRO A 85 -18.74 12.48 -6.88
N GLY A 86 -19.79 13.28 -6.74
CA GLY A 86 -19.67 14.74 -6.73
C GLY A 86 -18.72 15.26 -5.65
N GLY A 87 -18.00 16.32 -5.95
CA GLY A 87 -17.04 16.94 -5.01
C GLY A 87 -15.67 16.25 -4.96
N ARG A 88 -15.47 15.18 -5.73
CA ARG A 88 -14.17 14.50 -5.84
C ARG A 88 -13.23 15.28 -6.77
N THR A 89 -11.94 15.16 -6.50
CA THR A 89 -10.88 15.80 -7.26
C THR A 89 -10.14 14.77 -8.11
N VAL A 90 -9.78 15.14 -9.34
CA VAL A 90 -8.89 14.35 -10.22
C VAL A 90 -7.53 15.02 -10.24
N LEU A 91 -6.51 14.35 -9.73
CA LEU A 91 -5.15 14.88 -9.69
C LEU A 91 -4.53 14.92 -11.08
N GLN A 92 -3.71 15.94 -11.31
CA GLN A 92 -2.96 16.12 -12.56
C GLN A 92 -1.46 15.93 -12.31
N PRO A 93 -0.72 15.37 -13.26
CA PRO A 93 0.72 15.14 -13.10
C PRO A 93 1.49 16.45 -13.12
N SER A 94 2.57 16.51 -12.34
CA SER A 94 3.56 17.57 -12.45
C SER A 94 4.44 17.37 -13.69
N ALA A 95 4.53 18.37 -14.52
CA ALA A 95 5.38 18.32 -15.70
C ALA A 95 6.87 18.41 -15.31
N GLY A 96 7.65 17.37 -15.65
CA GLY A 96 9.10 17.40 -15.49
C GLY A 96 9.57 17.34 -14.04
N PHE A 97 8.79 16.73 -13.14
CA PHE A 97 9.20 16.56 -11.74
C PHE A 97 10.46 15.71 -11.64
N ALA A 98 11.49 16.25 -10.98
CA ALA A 98 12.69 15.53 -10.57
C ALA A 98 12.78 15.53 -9.03
N PRO A 99 12.82 14.37 -8.36
CA PRO A 99 12.98 14.31 -6.92
C PRO A 99 14.29 14.98 -6.50
N SER A 100 14.23 15.94 -5.58
CA SER A 100 15.40 16.62 -5.04
C SER A 100 15.34 16.72 -3.53
N ARG A 101 16.51 16.67 -2.88
CA ARG A 101 16.61 16.79 -1.42
C ARG A 101 16.03 18.10 -0.92
N GLY A 102 15.29 18.03 0.19
CA GLY A 102 14.70 19.19 0.84
C GLY A 102 13.37 19.65 0.22
N ARG A 103 12.92 19.04 -0.89
CA ARG A 103 11.63 19.39 -1.49
C ARG A 103 10.49 18.92 -0.58
N LYS A 104 9.56 19.83 -0.28
CA LYS A 104 8.40 19.55 0.56
C LYS A 104 7.28 18.94 -0.26
N VAL A 105 6.68 17.90 0.28
CA VAL A 105 5.58 17.19 -0.34
C VAL A 105 4.46 16.94 0.67
N ILE A 106 3.27 16.66 0.17
CA ILE A 106 2.12 16.21 0.97
C ILE A 106 1.69 14.87 0.40
N PHE A 107 1.40 13.91 1.25
CA PHE A 107 0.83 12.63 0.85
C PHE A 107 -0.46 12.34 1.62
N ALA A 108 -1.29 11.47 1.06
CA ALA A 108 -2.53 11.05 1.69
C ALA A 108 -2.67 9.53 1.66
N GLY A 109 -3.45 8.99 2.61
CA GLY A 109 -3.78 7.57 2.61
C GLY A 109 -4.54 7.13 3.86
N TYR A 110 -4.88 5.84 3.88
CA TYR A 110 -5.61 5.17 4.95
C TYR A 110 -4.67 4.22 5.71
N PRO A 111 -3.93 4.72 6.72
CA PRO A 111 -3.00 3.89 7.46
C PRO A 111 -3.73 2.79 8.23
N HIS A 112 -3.14 1.60 8.29
CA HIS A 112 -3.73 0.47 9.01
C HIS A 112 -3.96 0.80 10.49
N GLY A 113 -5.11 0.36 11.02
CA GLY A 113 -5.49 0.59 12.40
C GLY A 113 -6.12 1.96 12.67
N ILE A 114 -6.16 2.85 11.66
CA ILE A 114 -6.82 4.16 11.74
C ILE A 114 -7.92 4.21 10.68
N PRO A 115 -9.21 4.28 11.05
CA PRO A 115 -10.32 4.24 10.10
C PRO A 115 -10.58 5.62 9.45
N LEU A 116 -9.56 6.45 9.35
CA LEU A 116 -9.63 7.81 8.83
C LEU A 116 -8.63 8.00 7.70
N LEU A 117 -9.00 8.81 6.72
CA LEU A 117 -8.07 9.34 5.74
C LEU A 117 -7.15 10.36 6.41
N LEU A 118 -5.85 10.16 6.29
CA LEU A 118 -4.87 11.11 6.81
C LEU A 118 -4.12 11.78 5.65
N THR A 119 -3.85 13.08 5.82
CA THR A 119 -2.92 13.84 4.98
C THR A 119 -1.74 14.29 5.82
N SER A 120 -0.52 14.03 5.33
CA SER A 120 0.70 14.32 6.06
C SER A 120 1.70 15.09 5.20
N GLU A 121 2.43 16.03 5.79
CA GLU A 121 3.57 16.66 5.15
C GLU A 121 4.83 15.80 5.32
N ALA A 122 5.70 15.84 4.32
CA ALA A 122 6.99 15.16 4.32
C ALA A 122 8.02 15.96 3.53
N ILE A 123 9.30 15.55 3.66
CA ILE A 123 10.41 16.11 2.88
C ILE A 123 11.04 14.97 2.09
N ILE A 124 11.38 15.23 0.82
CA ILE A 124 12.21 14.30 0.07
C ILE A 124 13.63 14.36 0.65
N SER A 125 14.06 13.27 1.28
CA SER A 125 15.37 13.17 1.92
C SER A 125 16.47 12.79 0.93
N ALA A 126 16.15 11.92 -0.05
CA ALA A 126 17.09 11.55 -1.10
C ALA A 126 16.37 11.05 -2.35
N PRO A 127 16.84 11.44 -3.56
CA PRO A 127 16.52 10.69 -4.77
C PRO A 127 17.19 9.31 -4.73
N MET A 128 16.55 8.34 -5.36
CA MET A 128 17.03 6.97 -5.53
C MET A 128 17.00 6.62 -7.03
N GLU A 129 17.58 5.47 -7.38
CA GLU A 129 17.52 4.94 -8.74
C GLU A 129 16.09 4.57 -9.16
N HIS A 130 15.86 4.48 -10.46
CA HIS A 130 14.58 4.08 -11.08
C HIS A 130 13.37 4.95 -10.64
N GLY A 131 13.57 6.26 -10.49
CA GLY A 131 12.49 7.19 -10.17
C GLY A 131 11.95 7.09 -8.73
N ARG A 132 12.61 6.35 -7.85
CA ARG A 132 12.28 6.28 -6.43
C ARG A 132 12.89 7.44 -5.65
N PHE A 133 12.31 7.73 -4.50
CA PHE A 133 12.86 8.72 -3.56
C PHE A 133 12.42 8.38 -2.12
N THR A 134 13.26 8.78 -1.17
CA THR A 134 12.94 8.63 0.25
C THR A 134 12.19 9.85 0.77
N LEU A 135 11.25 9.60 1.66
CA LEU A 135 10.47 10.61 2.38
C LEU A 135 10.82 10.56 3.86
N ASP A 136 11.13 11.70 4.45
CA ASP A 136 11.12 11.90 5.90
C ASP A 136 9.67 12.22 6.28
N GLY A 137 8.95 11.20 6.73
CA GLY A 137 7.54 11.28 7.04
C GLY A 137 6.96 9.96 7.54
N MET A 138 5.87 10.04 8.30
CA MET A 138 5.20 8.88 8.92
C MET A 138 4.41 8.05 7.90
N VAL A 139 5.13 7.33 7.02
CA VAL A 139 4.52 6.39 6.08
C VAL A 139 4.25 5.07 6.79
N ASN A 140 2.97 4.70 6.89
CA ASN A 140 2.51 3.47 7.55
C ASN A 140 1.94 2.48 6.52
N GLY A 141 1.81 1.21 6.93
CA GLY A 141 1.02 0.24 6.17
C GLY A 141 -0.38 0.79 5.91
N GLY A 142 -0.91 0.60 4.69
CA GLY A 142 -2.17 1.20 4.25
C GLY A 142 -2.02 2.53 3.50
N ASN A 143 -0.92 3.28 3.69
CA ASN A 143 -0.62 4.45 2.85
C ASN A 143 -0.15 4.05 1.43
N SER A 144 0.26 2.79 1.23
CA SER A 144 0.65 2.27 -0.08
C SER A 144 -0.44 2.52 -1.12
N GLY A 145 -0.04 3.05 -2.27
CA GLY A 145 -0.94 3.46 -3.34
C GLY A 145 -1.51 4.87 -3.17
N GLY A 146 -1.18 5.57 -2.08
CA GLY A 146 -1.61 6.94 -1.86
C GLY A 146 -0.82 7.97 -2.68
N PRO A 147 -1.44 9.10 -3.02
CA PRO A 147 -0.81 10.15 -3.84
C PRO A 147 0.22 10.96 -3.05
N ILE A 148 1.26 11.40 -3.75
CA ILE A 148 2.25 12.37 -3.25
C ILE A 148 2.20 13.59 -4.16
N ILE A 149 1.85 14.76 -3.62
CA ILE A 149 1.85 16.04 -4.35
C ILE A 149 3.01 16.92 -3.90
N ASP A 150 3.47 17.73 -4.81
CA ASP A 150 4.37 18.83 -4.48
C ASP A 150 3.62 19.87 -3.64
N ARG A 151 4.24 20.32 -2.54
CA ARG A 151 3.60 21.25 -1.61
C ARG A 151 3.37 22.64 -2.22
N ASP A 152 4.23 23.06 -3.12
CA ASP A 152 4.19 24.43 -3.65
C ASP A 152 3.25 24.53 -4.86
N SER A 153 3.29 23.55 -5.78
CA SER A 153 2.42 23.53 -6.97
C SER A 153 1.08 22.82 -6.75
N GLY A 154 1.01 21.87 -5.84
CA GLY A 154 -0.17 21.00 -5.64
C GLY A 154 -0.32 19.91 -6.68
N GLU A 155 0.63 19.78 -7.61
CA GLU A 155 0.63 18.78 -8.67
C GLU A 155 1.14 17.43 -8.16
N LEU A 156 0.65 16.36 -8.77
CA LEU A 156 1.03 15.01 -8.41
C LEU A 156 2.44 14.70 -8.90
N VAL A 157 3.30 14.26 -7.98
CA VAL A 157 4.71 13.96 -8.24
C VAL A 157 5.06 12.49 -8.07
N GLY A 158 4.23 11.74 -7.33
CA GLY A 158 4.52 10.35 -7.08
C GLY A 158 3.41 9.61 -6.34
N ILE A 159 3.70 8.36 -6.04
CA ILE A 159 2.86 7.44 -5.29
C ILE A 159 3.64 6.90 -4.09
N VAL A 160 3.00 6.77 -2.94
CA VAL A 160 3.58 6.09 -1.78
C VAL A 160 3.64 4.60 -2.06
N THR A 161 4.82 3.98 -1.97
CA THR A 161 4.92 2.54 -2.25
C THR A 161 5.30 1.70 -1.05
N GLN A 162 6.23 2.15 -0.22
CA GLN A 162 6.74 1.36 0.90
C GLN A 162 7.09 2.24 2.10
N ARG A 163 7.12 1.62 3.27
CA ARG A 163 7.86 2.12 4.43
C ARG A 163 9.18 1.36 4.55
N ARG A 164 10.25 2.02 4.98
CA ARG A 164 11.49 1.35 5.36
C ARG A 164 11.41 0.88 6.80
N TYR A 165 11.76 -0.38 7.03
CA TYR A 165 12.00 -0.91 8.37
C TYR A 165 13.44 -0.63 8.80
N ILE A 166 13.67 -0.30 10.06
CA ILE A 166 15.02 -0.01 10.59
C ILE A 166 15.95 -1.23 10.44
N MET A 167 15.42 -2.44 10.49
CA MET A 167 16.19 -3.69 10.43
C MET A 167 16.29 -4.32 9.03
N GLY A 168 15.64 -3.75 8.00
CA GLY A 168 15.77 -4.20 6.60
C GLY A 168 15.78 -5.73 6.44
N ASP A 169 16.84 -6.25 5.81
CA ASP A 169 17.01 -7.69 5.52
C ASP A 169 17.00 -8.58 6.79
N GLN A 170 17.37 -8.05 7.95
CA GLN A 170 17.32 -8.79 9.22
C GLN A 170 15.90 -9.00 9.72
N ALA A 171 14.98 -8.04 9.48
CA ALA A 171 13.56 -8.20 9.82
C ALA A 171 12.90 -9.26 8.93
N ASP A 172 13.27 -9.30 7.66
CA ASP A 172 12.76 -10.31 6.71
C ASP A 172 13.28 -11.70 7.07
N ALA A 173 14.58 -11.83 7.39
CA ALA A 173 15.17 -13.09 7.85
C ALA A 173 14.51 -13.58 9.16
N PHE A 174 14.32 -12.69 10.13
CA PHE A 174 13.65 -13.02 11.39
C PHE A 174 12.18 -13.42 11.19
N SER A 175 11.46 -12.73 10.31
CA SER A 175 10.08 -13.09 9.96
C SER A 175 9.99 -14.47 9.31
N GLN A 176 10.93 -14.83 8.43
CA GLN A 176 11.03 -16.15 7.83
C GLN A 176 11.34 -17.24 8.87
N GLU A 177 12.25 -16.97 9.79
CA GLU A 177 12.59 -17.89 10.88
C GLU A 177 11.38 -18.16 11.80
N ILE A 178 10.64 -17.09 12.18
CA ILE A 178 9.38 -17.25 12.94
C ILE A 178 8.36 -18.06 12.17
N ALA A 179 8.20 -17.83 10.85
CA ALA A 179 7.27 -18.59 10.02
C ALA A 179 7.64 -20.08 9.97
N GLN A 180 8.92 -20.41 9.83
CA GLN A 180 9.43 -21.81 9.85
C GLN A 180 9.19 -22.46 11.22
N LEU A 181 9.50 -21.76 12.30
CA LEU A 181 9.28 -22.27 13.66
C LEU A 181 7.80 -22.53 13.94
N ARG A 182 6.91 -21.63 13.50
CA ARG A 182 5.45 -21.84 13.58
C ARG A 182 4.99 -23.05 12.80
N GLN A 183 5.49 -23.23 11.59
CA GLN A 183 5.16 -24.41 10.78
C GLN A 183 5.60 -25.69 11.46
N TYR A 184 6.79 -25.70 12.07
CA TYR A 184 7.29 -26.84 12.84
C TYR A 184 6.40 -27.13 14.06
N LEU A 185 6.07 -26.11 14.86
CA LEU A 185 5.20 -26.25 16.04
C LEU A 185 3.78 -26.70 15.67
N SER A 186 3.22 -26.18 14.58
CA SER A 186 1.92 -26.59 14.05
C SER A 186 1.91 -28.04 13.60
N SER A 187 2.96 -28.51 12.91
CA SER A 187 3.09 -29.91 12.49
C SER A 187 3.25 -30.85 13.69
N ALA A 188 3.98 -30.42 14.72
CA ALA A 188 4.12 -31.18 15.97
C ALA A 188 2.78 -31.33 16.72
N SER A 189 1.92 -30.33 16.68
CA SER A 189 0.60 -30.39 17.30
C SER A 189 -0.39 -31.31 16.56
N LEU A 190 -0.23 -31.47 15.23
CA LEU A 190 -1.08 -32.34 14.39
C LEU A 190 -0.79 -33.83 14.56
N HIS A 191 0.41 -34.22 15.00
CA HIS A 191 0.83 -35.62 15.13
C HIS A 191 0.40 -36.30 16.47
N GLY A 192 -0.43 -35.67 17.23
CA GLY A 192 -1.02 -36.18 18.47
C GLY A 192 -0.58 -35.40 19.71
N SER A 193 -1.52 -35.22 20.62
CA SER A 193 -1.21 -34.58 21.91
C SER A 193 -0.59 -35.59 22.84
N VAL A 194 0.68 -35.42 23.20
CA VAL A 194 1.33 -36.13 24.28
C VAL A 194 1.07 -35.36 25.56
N GLU A 195 0.46 -36.04 26.56
CA GLU A 195 0.26 -35.46 27.88
C GLU A 195 1.26 -36.10 28.88
N ILE A 196 2.09 -35.25 29.48
CA ILE A 196 3.05 -35.68 30.49
C ILE A 196 2.81 -34.84 31.76
N MET A 197 2.57 -35.46 32.87
CA MET A 197 2.32 -34.80 34.16
C MET A 197 1.22 -33.72 34.10
N GLY A 198 0.14 -33.97 33.34
CA GLY A 198 -0.98 -33.02 33.18
C GLY A 198 -0.72 -31.85 32.20
N VAL A 199 0.42 -31.86 31.50
CA VAL A 199 0.74 -30.87 30.49
C VAL A 199 0.52 -31.47 29.10
N ASN A 200 -0.38 -30.85 28.32
CA ASN A 200 -0.61 -31.18 26.92
C ASN A 200 0.39 -30.44 26.02
N PHE A 201 1.38 -31.15 25.52
CA PHE A 201 2.46 -30.59 24.71
C PHE A 201 1.98 -30.02 23.34
N GLY A 202 0.91 -30.58 22.76
CA GLY A 202 0.31 -30.04 21.53
C GLY A 202 -0.32 -28.66 21.76
N GLN A 203 -1.07 -28.48 22.85
CA GLN A 203 -1.64 -27.19 23.24
C GLN A 203 -0.55 -26.16 23.60
N MET A 204 0.52 -26.58 24.26
CA MET A 204 1.64 -25.73 24.59
C MET A 204 2.36 -25.24 23.32
N ALA A 205 2.59 -26.13 22.34
CA ALA A 205 3.19 -25.76 21.05
C ALA A 205 2.33 -24.76 20.27
N ASP A 206 0.99 -24.94 20.27
CA ASP A 206 0.06 -24.01 19.62
C ASP A 206 0.07 -22.63 20.32
N MET A 207 0.02 -22.59 21.66
CA MET A 207 0.13 -21.35 22.43
C MET A 207 1.45 -20.62 22.14
N PHE A 208 2.57 -21.35 22.08
CA PHE A 208 3.87 -20.77 21.80
C PHE A 208 3.93 -20.21 20.37
N GLY A 209 3.40 -20.95 19.39
CA GLY A 209 3.30 -20.48 18.01
C GLY A 209 2.46 -19.20 17.86
N ARG A 210 1.34 -19.10 18.60
CA ARG A 210 0.52 -17.87 18.65
C ARG A 210 1.27 -16.71 19.31
N SER A 211 2.00 -16.95 20.38
CA SER A 211 2.79 -15.93 21.06
C SER A 211 3.88 -15.37 20.15
N LEU A 212 4.58 -16.22 19.40
CA LEU A 212 5.57 -15.80 18.41
C LEU A 212 4.93 -14.95 17.30
N GLN A 213 3.72 -15.29 16.85
CA GLN A 213 3.00 -14.47 15.88
C GLN A 213 2.68 -13.07 16.43
N ILE A 214 2.18 -12.99 17.65
CA ILE A 214 1.87 -11.71 18.31
C ILE A 214 3.15 -10.85 18.39
N VAL A 215 4.28 -11.44 18.78
CA VAL A 215 5.57 -10.71 18.84
C VAL A 215 5.98 -10.22 17.45
N SER A 216 5.88 -11.06 16.42
CA SER A 216 6.18 -10.68 15.03
C SER A 216 5.28 -9.54 14.54
N ASP A 217 3.98 -9.63 14.82
CA ASP A 217 3.00 -8.59 14.45
C ASP A 217 3.29 -7.28 15.19
N MET A 218 3.60 -7.33 16.49
CA MET A 218 3.98 -6.16 17.27
C MET A 218 5.28 -5.51 16.76
N MET A 219 6.29 -6.31 16.40
CA MET A 219 7.53 -5.79 15.81
C MET A 219 7.25 -5.12 14.47
N SER A 220 6.43 -5.73 13.62
CA SER A 220 6.04 -5.18 12.33
C SER A 220 5.23 -3.87 12.46
N LEU A 221 4.37 -3.76 13.46
CA LEU A 221 3.60 -2.54 13.74
C LEU A 221 4.49 -1.41 14.27
N ASN A 222 5.47 -1.71 15.10
CA ASN A 222 6.35 -0.74 15.75
C ASN A 222 7.60 -0.36 14.93
N ALA A 223 7.91 -1.10 13.87
CA ALA A 223 9.11 -0.89 13.05
C ALA A 223 8.96 0.27 12.04
N ASN A 224 8.34 1.39 12.45
CA ASN A 224 8.29 2.57 11.61
C ASN A 224 9.57 3.39 11.79
N SER A 225 10.41 3.41 10.75
CA SER A 225 11.65 4.19 10.74
C SER A 225 11.45 5.70 10.58
N GLY A 226 10.21 6.16 10.34
CA GLY A 226 9.96 7.53 9.88
C GLY A 226 10.38 7.76 8.42
N ILE A 227 10.89 6.72 7.74
CA ILE A 227 11.33 6.80 6.35
C ILE A 227 10.32 6.08 5.45
N GLY A 228 9.70 6.83 4.56
CA GLY A 228 8.88 6.31 3.48
C GLY A 228 9.64 6.22 2.16
N ILE A 229 9.08 5.46 1.22
CA ILE A 229 9.55 5.43 -0.17
C ILE A 229 8.39 5.86 -1.05
N GLY A 230 8.65 6.87 -1.88
CA GLY A 230 7.80 7.29 -2.98
C GLY A 230 8.39 6.84 -4.31
N PHE A 231 7.52 6.68 -5.29
CA PHE A 231 7.85 6.40 -6.67
C PHE A 231 7.32 7.50 -7.58
N SER A 232 8.11 7.93 -8.57
CA SER A 232 7.72 8.97 -9.54
C SER A 232 6.46 8.57 -10.30
N ILE A 233 5.58 9.54 -10.53
CA ILE A 233 4.33 9.33 -11.27
C ILE A 233 4.54 9.11 -12.77
N GLN A 234 5.73 9.43 -13.31
CA GLN A 234 5.97 9.45 -14.76
C GLN A 234 5.64 8.12 -15.48
N PRO A 235 6.03 6.92 -15.00
CA PRO A 235 5.67 5.67 -15.66
C PRO A 235 4.14 5.46 -15.77
N ILE A 236 3.39 5.93 -14.79
CA ILE A 236 1.93 5.85 -14.80
C ILE A 236 1.34 6.80 -15.83
N VAL A 237 1.90 8.02 -15.95
CA VAL A 237 1.53 9.01 -16.99
C VAL A 237 1.72 8.42 -18.38
N ASP A 238 2.87 7.78 -18.62
CA ASP A 238 3.22 7.22 -19.93
C ASP A 238 2.21 6.14 -20.34
N VAL A 239 1.83 5.25 -19.41
CA VAL A 239 0.82 4.22 -19.64
C VAL A 239 -0.56 4.82 -19.90
N ILE A 240 -1.05 5.73 -19.04
CA ILE A 240 -2.39 6.34 -19.20
C ILE A 240 -2.48 7.14 -20.51
N THR A 241 -1.40 7.81 -20.92
CA THR A 241 -1.36 8.56 -22.17
C THR A 241 -1.49 7.65 -23.40
N SER A 242 -1.03 6.38 -23.29
CA SER A 242 -1.19 5.39 -24.36
C SER A 242 -2.62 4.82 -24.48
N PHE A 243 -3.47 5.00 -23.46
CA PHE A 243 -4.86 4.54 -23.53
C PHE A 243 -5.68 5.38 -24.51
N PRO A 244 -6.58 4.75 -25.31
CA PRO A 244 -7.45 5.49 -26.21
C PRO A 244 -8.25 6.57 -25.46
N THR A 245 -8.31 7.75 -26.03
CA THR A 245 -9.23 8.80 -25.58
C THR A 245 -10.62 8.41 -26.06
N LYS A 246 -11.50 8.03 -25.13
CA LYS A 246 -12.92 7.85 -25.42
C LYS A 246 -13.64 9.19 -25.36
#